data_2cd7faa05e32a4eb5c0d0be49132beeb
#
_entry.id   2cd7faa05e32a4eb5c0d0be49132beeb
#
_cell.length_a   1.000
_cell.length_b   1.000
_cell.length_c   1.000
_cell.angle_alpha   90.00
_cell.angle_beta   90.00
_cell.angle_gamma   90.00
#
_symmetry.space_group_name_H-M   'P 1'
#
loop_
_entity.id
_entity.type
_entity.pdbx_description
1 polymer ?
#
loop_
_entity_poly.entity_id
_entity_poly.type
_entity_poly.pdbx_seq_one_letter_code
_entity_poly.pdbx_strand_id
1 'polypeptide(L)'
;MTDTKPYRILIVDDEADVRDYLRMALEDAGFVVETAEDGLEAMESVQRSAPDLVSLDLVMPRHSGAKFYHDLQKDKTLSKIPVLIVTGHARDEMGKNDFNEMTMSGPGIYLEKPVRHDSYVSAIRSLLGIQGAEDHMNDSERLRGELAAVLSTADTGTLQRALDALKKK
;
A
#
# COMPACT_ATOMS: atom_id res chain seq x y z
N MET A 1 28.16 4.74 -7.13
CA MET A 1 27.15 3.85 -7.68
C MET A 1 26.71 2.92 -6.57
N THR A 2 25.58 3.18 -5.96
CA THR A 2 24.95 2.25 -5.05
C THR A 2 24.25 1.20 -5.92
N ASP A 3 24.84 0.02 -5.97
CA ASP A 3 24.25 -1.17 -6.60
C ASP A 3 23.10 -1.67 -5.69
N THR A 4 22.06 -0.87 -5.58
CA THR A 4 20.86 -1.22 -4.83
C THR A 4 20.09 -2.21 -5.70
N LYS A 5 20.16 -3.49 -5.31
CA LYS A 5 19.32 -4.54 -5.90
C LYS A 5 17.88 -4.04 -5.95
N PRO A 6 17.21 -4.09 -7.10
CA PRO A 6 15.82 -3.62 -7.19
C PRO A 6 14.94 -4.44 -6.25
N TYR A 7 14.02 -3.76 -5.58
CA TYR A 7 13.03 -4.42 -4.71
C TYR A 7 12.10 -5.32 -5.52
N ARG A 8 11.84 -6.49 -4.97
CA ARG A 8 10.96 -7.50 -5.57
C ARG A 8 9.59 -7.47 -4.89
N ILE A 9 8.56 -7.30 -5.69
CA ILE A 9 7.16 -7.25 -5.23
C ILE A 9 6.40 -8.43 -5.79
N LEU A 10 5.69 -9.16 -4.94
CA LEU A 10 4.75 -10.19 -5.36
C LEU A 10 3.33 -9.61 -5.35
N ILE A 11 2.65 -9.66 -6.48
CA ILE A 11 1.23 -9.29 -6.61
C ILE A 11 0.38 -10.55 -6.60
N VAL A 12 -0.57 -10.63 -5.68
CA VAL A 12 -1.50 -11.75 -5.55
C VAL A 12 -2.94 -11.24 -5.75
N ASP A 13 -3.52 -11.57 -6.90
CA ASP A 13 -4.88 -11.18 -7.28
C ASP A 13 -5.41 -12.17 -8.33
N ASP A 14 -6.66 -12.59 -8.26
CA ASP A 14 -7.25 -13.54 -9.21
C ASP A 14 -7.67 -12.90 -10.54
N GLU A 15 -7.85 -11.57 -10.56
CA GLU A 15 -8.20 -10.82 -11.76
C GLU A 15 -6.95 -10.48 -12.60
N ALA A 16 -6.81 -11.09 -13.78
CA ALA A 16 -5.67 -10.88 -14.66
C ALA A 16 -5.47 -9.40 -15.05
N ASP A 17 -6.55 -8.70 -15.36
CA ASP A 17 -6.49 -7.29 -15.75
C ASP A 17 -6.00 -6.40 -14.60
N VAL A 18 -6.40 -6.71 -13.37
CA VAL A 18 -5.92 -6.02 -12.16
C VAL A 18 -4.44 -6.31 -11.92
N ARG A 19 -4.02 -7.58 -12.02
CA ARG A 19 -2.60 -7.95 -11.91
C ARG A 19 -1.74 -7.18 -12.92
N ASP A 20 -2.16 -7.14 -14.18
CA ASP A 20 -1.42 -6.44 -15.24
C ASP A 20 -1.37 -4.94 -15.01
N TYR A 21 -2.47 -4.33 -14.58
CA TYR A 21 -2.54 -2.93 -14.23
C TYR A 21 -1.57 -2.55 -13.08
N LEU A 22 -1.59 -3.33 -12.01
CA LEU A 22 -0.73 -3.11 -10.85
C LEU A 22 0.74 -3.40 -11.18
N ARG A 23 1.01 -4.45 -11.97
CA ARG A 23 2.36 -4.78 -12.43
C ARG A 23 2.98 -3.65 -13.22
N MET A 24 2.27 -3.11 -14.22
CA MET A 24 2.75 -1.99 -15.02
C MET A 24 3.12 -0.78 -14.16
N ALA A 25 2.28 -0.44 -13.18
CA ALA A 25 2.55 0.67 -12.27
C ALA A 25 3.86 0.49 -11.48
N LEU A 26 4.14 -0.73 -11.04
CA LEU A 26 5.36 -1.02 -10.28
C LEU A 26 6.61 -1.14 -11.15
N GLU A 27 6.49 -1.76 -12.32
CA GLU A 27 7.61 -1.87 -13.28
C GLU A 27 8.03 -0.47 -13.76
N ASP A 28 7.08 0.41 -14.06
CA ASP A 28 7.35 1.83 -14.40
C ASP A 28 8.03 2.58 -13.24
N ALA A 29 7.73 2.20 -12.01
CA ALA A 29 8.36 2.78 -10.81
C ALA A 29 9.75 2.16 -10.47
N GLY A 30 10.22 1.19 -11.25
CA GLY A 30 11.54 0.56 -11.12
C GLY A 30 11.59 -0.67 -10.22
N PHE A 31 10.45 -1.26 -9.86
CA PHE A 31 10.39 -2.52 -9.10
C PHE A 31 10.48 -3.75 -10.01
N VAL A 32 10.97 -4.85 -9.46
CA VAL A 32 10.86 -6.17 -10.08
C VAL A 32 9.58 -6.83 -9.58
N VAL A 33 8.72 -7.26 -10.50
CA VAL A 33 7.39 -7.77 -10.16
C VAL A 33 7.24 -9.24 -10.51
N GLU A 34 6.72 -10.00 -9.58
CA GLU A 34 6.21 -11.36 -9.77
C GLU A 34 4.71 -11.37 -9.46
N THR A 35 3.94 -12.21 -10.13
CA THR A 35 2.49 -12.29 -9.95
C THR A 35 2.05 -13.69 -9.61
N ALA A 36 0.98 -13.81 -8.83
CA ALA A 36 0.30 -15.06 -8.51
C ALA A 36 -1.22 -14.86 -8.64
N GLU A 37 -1.91 -15.88 -9.15
CA GLU A 37 -3.37 -15.80 -9.36
C GLU A 37 -4.18 -16.31 -8.16
N ASP A 38 -3.55 -17.01 -7.23
CA ASP A 38 -4.19 -17.48 -6.00
C ASP A 38 -3.18 -17.63 -4.85
N GLY A 39 -3.71 -17.97 -3.67
CA GLY A 39 -2.89 -18.10 -2.46
C GLY A 39 -1.93 -19.30 -2.47
N LEU A 40 -2.19 -20.33 -3.27
CA LEU A 40 -1.30 -21.48 -3.40
C LEU A 40 -0.07 -21.13 -4.23
N GLU A 41 -0.27 -20.54 -5.40
CA GLU A 41 0.81 -20.06 -6.26
C GLU A 41 1.64 -18.98 -5.53
N ALA A 42 0.97 -18.10 -4.78
CA ALA A 42 1.64 -17.10 -3.95
C ALA A 42 2.56 -17.75 -2.90
N MET A 43 2.11 -18.80 -2.22
CA MET A 43 2.92 -19.50 -1.22
C MET A 43 4.13 -20.19 -1.85
N GLU A 44 3.95 -20.84 -2.99
CA GLU A 44 5.05 -21.46 -3.75
C GLU A 44 6.08 -20.42 -4.20
N SER A 45 5.62 -19.26 -4.68
CA SER A 45 6.49 -18.15 -5.07
C SER A 45 7.32 -17.64 -3.89
N VAL A 46 6.68 -17.37 -2.75
CA VAL A 46 7.35 -16.87 -1.54
C VAL A 46 8.36 -17.88 -0.99
N GLN A 47 8.05 -19.16 -1.00
CA GLN A 47 8.96 -20.23 -0.55
C GLN A 47 10.16 -20.41 -1.47
N ARG A 48 9.96 -20.27 -2.78
CA ARG A 48 11.03 -20.35 -3.78
C ARG A 48 11.99 -19.15 -3.66
N SER A 49 11.46 -17.97 -3.48
CA SER A 49 12.24 -16.74 -3.34
C SER A 49 11.41 -15.66 -2.66
N ALA A 50 11.71 -15.37 -1.39
CA ALA A 50 10.98 -14.38 -0.63
C ALA A 50 11.03 -12.99 -1.28
N PRO A 51 9.88 -12.35 -1.54
CA PRO A 51 9.82 -10.96 -2.02
C PRO A 51 10.14 -9.98 -0.89
N ASP A 52 10.38 -8.73 -1.26
CA ASP A 52 10.56 -7.65 -0.29
C ASP A 52 9.21 -7.12 0.23
N LEU A 53 8.13 -7.31 -0.53
CA LEU A 53 6.76 -6.95 -0.17
C LEU A 53 5.76 -7.81 -0.95
N VAL A 54 4.62 -8.10 -0.35
CA VAL A 54 3.46 -8.74 -0.99
C VAL A 54 2.31 -7.75 -1.09
N SER A 55 1.77 -7.59 -2.30
CA SER A 55 0.49 -6.92 -2.55
C SER A 55 -0.59 -7.98 -2.69
N LEU A 56 -1.58 -7.98 -1.82
CA LEU A 56 -2.51 -9.09 -1.62
C LEU A 56 -3.96 -8.67 -1.72
N ASP A 57 -4.71 -9.33 -2.62
CA ASP A 57 -6.17 -9.35 -2.56
C ASP A 57 -6.64 -10.42 -1.55
N LEU A 58 -7.49 -10.03 -0.62
CA LEU A 58 -8.03 -10.95 0.39
C LEU A 58 -9.17 -11.83 -0.14
N VAL A 59 -9.92 -11.30 -1.08
CA VAL A 59 -11.15 -11.94 -1.58
C VAL A 59 -10.87 -12.55 -2.95
N MET A 60 -10.52 -13.81 -2.94
CA MET A 60 -10.27 -14.61 -4.14
C MET A 60 -11.00 -15.94 -4.07
N PRO A 61 -11.56 -16.46 -5.18
CA PRO A 61 -12.10 -17.81 -5.22
C PRO A 61 -10.99 -18.86 -5.02
N ARG A 62 -11.31 -20.05 -4.52
CA ARG A 62 -10.43 -21.21 -4.27
C ARG A 62 -9.53 -21.04 -3.05
N HIS A 63 -8.31 -20.51 -3.21
CA HIS A 63 -7.39 -20.26 -2.09
C HIS A 63 -7.39 -18.78 -1.74
N SER A 64 -8.16 -18.43 -0.72
CA SER A 64 -8.35 -17.03 -0.31
C SER A 64 -7.04 -16.36 0.10
N GLY A 65 -6.92 -15.08 -0.23
CA GLY A 65 -5.80 -14.26 0.23
C GLY A 65 -5.70 -14.22 1.76
N ALA A 66 -6.84 -14.30 2.46
CA ALA A 66 -6.88 -14.39 3.91
C ALA A 66 -6.17 -15.64 4.44
N LYS A 67 -6.37 -16.80 3.81
CA LYS A 67 -5.66 -18.04 4.18
C LYS A 67 -4.16 -17.91 3.90
N PHE A 68 -3.78 -17.40 2.75
CA PHE A 68 -2.38 -17.14 2.43
C PHE A 68 -1.73 -16.21 3.46
N TYR A 69 -2.38 -15.10 3.80
CA TYR A 69 -1.89 -14.18 4.81
C TYR A 69 -1.69 -14.87 6.17
N HIS A 70 -2.65 -15.67 6.60
CA HIS A 70 -2.58 -16.40 7.85
C HIS A 70 -1.42 -17.41 7.87
N ASP A 71 -1.23 -18.15 6.78
CA ASP A 71 -0.13 -19.11 6.65
C ASP A 71 1.24 -18.41 6.59
N LEU A 72 1.32 -17.23 5.94
CA LEU A 72 2.50 -16.37 5.94
C LEU A 72 2.88 -15.92 7.36
N GLN A 73 1.88 -15.54 8.18
CA GLN A 73 2.10 -15.08 9.56
C GLN A 73 2.56 -16.18 10.52
N LYS A 74 2.28 -17.45 10.23
CA LYS A 74 2.74 -18.60 11.03
C LYS A 74 4.23 -18.89 10.87
N ASP A 75 4.83 -18.52 9.76
CA ASP A 75 6.25 -18.71 9.52
C ASP A 75 7.05 -17.54 10.10
N LYS A 76 8.02 -17.85 10.98
CA LYS A 76 8.84 -16.82 11.67
C LYS A 76 9.69 -15.96 10.75
N THR A 77 10.03 -16.45 9.58
CA THR A 77 10.83 -15.73 8.58
C THR A 77 9.92 -14.93 7.66
N LEU A 78 8.88 -15.57 7.13
CA LEU A 78 7.97 -14.99 6.16
C LEU A 78 7.05 -13.93 6.77
N SER A 79 6.72 -14.04 8.05
CA SER A 79 5.90 -13.05 8.78
C SER A 79 6.51 -11.65 8.86
N LYS A 80 7.80 -11.53 8.55
CA LYS A 80 8.49 -10.23 8.49
C LYS A 80 8.30 -9.50 7.18
N ILE A 81 7.79 -10.18 6.14
CA ILE A 81 7.52 -9.58 4.85
C ILE A 81 6.32 -8.63 4.99
N PRO A 82 6.47 -7.34 4.68
CA PRO A 82 5.36 -6.40 4.71
C PRO A 82 4.30 -6.78 3.67
N VAL A 83 3.04 -6.64 4.04
CA VAL A 83 1.89 -6.95 3.19
C VAL A 83 1.05 -5.70 2.97
N LEU A 84 0.86 -5.32 1.71
CA LEU A 84 -0.11 -4.32 1.29
C LEU A 84 -1.40 -5.03 0.90
N ILE A 85 -2.48 -4.77 1.61
CA ILE A 85 -3.79 -5.33 1.29
C ILE A 85 -4.48 -4.42 0.29
N VAL A 86 -4.82 -4.98 -0.88
CA VAL A 86 -5.53 -4.30 -1.97
C VAL A 86 -6.76 -5.10 -2.33
N THR A 87 -7.92 -4.73 -1.83
CA THR A 87 -9.13 -5.52 -2.00
C THR A 87 -10.37 -4.65 -2.19
N GLY A 88 -11.43 -5.20 -2.78
CA GLY A 88 -12.72 -4.56 -2.91
C GLY A 88 -13.47 -4.56 -1.57
N HIS A 89 -14.62 -5.14 -1.51
CA HIS A 89 -15.56 -5.10 -0.39
C HIS A 89 -15.16 -5.96 0.85
N ALA A 90 -13.90 -5.91 1.28
CA ALA A 90 -13.38 -6.76 2.36
C ALA A 90 -14.17 -6.68 3.67
N ARG A 91 -14.70 -5.49 4.01
CA ARG A 91 -15.49 -5.30 5.23
C ARG A 91 -16.82 -6.04 5.24
N ASP A 92 -17.40 -6.24 4.06
CA ASP A 92 -18.70 -6.87 3.90
C ASP A 92 -18.59 -8.40 3.81
N GLU A 93 -17.49 -8.93 3.27
CA GLU A 93 -17.30 -10.34 3.03
C GLU A 93 -16.56 -11.09 4.14
N MET A 94 -15.62 -10.43 4.84
CA MET A 94 -14.80 -11.04 5.89
C MET A 94 -15.31 -10.82 7.30
N GLY A 95 -16.27 -9.93 7.50
CA GLY A 95 -16.68 -9.49 8.84
C GLY A 95 -15.70 -8.47 9.45
N LYS A 96 -16.24 -7.55 10.25
CA LYS A 96 -15.47 -6.41 10.81
C LYS A 96 -14.34 -6.84 11.76
N ASN A 97 -14.51 -7.97 12.47
CA ASN A 97 -13.54 -8.42 13.45
C ASN A 97 -12.31 -9.04 12.80
N ASP A 98 -12.51 -9.92 11.81
CA ASP A 98 -11.40 -10.58 11.09
C ASP A 98 -10.57 -9.58 10.30
N PHE A 99 -11.22 -8.61 9.66
CA PHE A 99 -10.56 -7.54 8.95
C PHE A 99 -9.72 -6.65 9.88
N ASN A 100 -10.26 -6.27 11.05
CA ASN A 100 -9.52 -5.47 12.02
C ASN A 100 -8.32 -6.23 12.60
N GLU A 101 -8.47 -7.51 12.88
CA GLU A 101 -7.37 -8.34 13.38
C GLU A 101 -6.23 -8.45 12.36
N MET A 102 -6.54 -8.63 11.07
CA MET A 102 -5.56 -8.68 10.01
C MET A 102 -4.84 -7.34 9.77
N THR A 103 -5.56 -6.23 9.84
CA THR A 103 -4.97 -4.90 9.61
C THR A 103 -4.19 -4.36 10.81
N MET A 104 -4.47 -4.83 12.02
CA MET A 104 -3.80 -4.41 13.26
C MET A 104 -2.62 -5.30 13.66
N SER A 105 -2.47 -6.49 13.06
CA SER A 105 -1.48 -7.48 13.50
C SER A 105 -0.10 -7.39 12.83
N GLY A 106 0.15 -6.39 11.98
CA GLY A 106 1.46 -6.29 11.31
C GLY A 106 1.67 -4.97 10.57
N PRO A 107 2.87 -4.76 10.03
CA PRO A 107 3.18 -3.58 9.22
C PRO A 107 2.46 -3.71 7.87
N GLY A 108 1.21 -3.33 7.81
CA GLY A 108 0.39 -3.38 6.61
C GLY A 108 -0.37 -2.08 6.40
N ILE A 109 -0.53 -1.71 5.15
CA ILE A 109 -1.43 -0.66 4.70
C ILE A 109 -2.57 -1.34 3.93
N TYR A 110 -3.75 -0.76 4.01
CA TYR A 110 -4.92 -1.20 3.27
C TYR A 110 -5.27 -0.20 2.19
N LEU A 111 -5.51 -0.67 0.98
CA LEU A 111 -6.07 0.11 -0.13
C LEU A 111 -7.34 -0.55 -0.66
N GLU A 112 -8.36 0.26 -0.89
CA GLU A 112 -9.62 -0.20 -1.46
C GLU A 112 -9.62 -0.03 -2.98
N LYS A 113 -10.05 -1.08 -3.71
CA LYS A 113 -10.24 -1.03 -5.16
C LYS A 113 -11.43 -0.11 -5.52
N PRO A 114 -11.35 0.68 -6.59
CA PRO A 114 -10.27 0.79 -7.58
C PRO A 114 -9.09 1.63 -7.08
N VAL A 115 -7.88 1.14 -7.28
CA VAL A 115 -6.64 1.77 -6.81
C VAL A 115 -6.02 2.60 -7.92
N ARG A 116 -5.57 3.82 -7.58
CA ARG A 116 -4.79 4.66 -8.50
C ARG A 116 -3.31 4.25 -8.48
N HIS A 117 -2.64 4.30 -9.62
CA HIS A 117 -1.20 4.00 -9.75
C HIS A 117 -0.35 4.74 -8.70
N ASP A 118 -0.52 6.06 -8.61
CA ASP A 118 0.26 6.91 -7.69
C ASP A 118 0.10 6.49 -6.24
N SER A 119 -1.14 6.26 -5.80
CA SER A 119 -1.45 5.84 -4.44
C SER A 119 -0.89 4.45 -4.13
N TYR A 120 -0.92 3.54 -5.10
CA TYR A 120 -0.39 2.19 -4.98
C TYR A 120 1.14 2.17 -4.85
N VAL A 121 1.83 2.86 -5.74
CA VAL A 121 3.29 2.98 -5.72
C VAL A 121 3.77 3.67 -4.44
N SER A 122 3.08 4.75 -4.03
CA SER A 122 3.39 5.50 -2.82
C SER A 122 3.24 4.64 -1.56
N ALA A 123 2.16 3.84 -1.46
CA ALA A 123 1.95 2.92 -0.35
C ALA A 123 3.07 1.87 -0.25
N ILE A 124 3.50 1.30 -1.38
CA ILE A 124 4.60 0.33 -1.43
C ILE A 124 5.92 0.96 -1.02
N ARG A 125 6.24 2.14 -1.54
CA ARG A 125 7.45 2.88 -1.14
C ARG A 125 7.46 3.17 0.36
N SER A 126 6.33 3.58 0.91
CA SER A 126 6.18 3.83 2.35
C SER A 126 6.43 2.57 3.18
N LEU A 127 5.86 1.43 2.81
CA LEU A 127 6.06 0.15 3.49
C LEU A 127 7.50 -0.37 3.41
N LEU A 128 8.20 -0.09 2.31
CA LEU A 128 9.60 -0.44 2.12
C LEU A 128 10.58 0.56 2.75
N GLY A 129 10.08 1.67 3.31
CA GLY A 129 10.92 2.73 3.85
C GLY A 129 11.68 3.52 2.78
N ILE A 130 11.23 3.47 1.52
CA ILE A 130 11.81 4.19 0.40
C ILE A 130 11.11 5.54 0.28
N GLN A 131 11.74 6.59 0.76
CA GLN A 131 11.25 7.96 0.55
C GLN A 131 11.70 8.45 -0.83
N GLY A 132 10.76 8.53 -1.76
CA GLY A 132 11.01 9.19 -3.05
C GLY A 132 10.98 10.71 -2.90
N ALA A 133 11.82 11.40 -3.66
CA ALA A 133 11.80 12.88 -3.71
C ALA A 133 10.44 13.47 -4.16
N GLU A 134 9.58 12.65 -4.75
CA GLU A 134 8.24 13.03 -5.23
C GLU A 134 7.18 13.06 -4.11
N ASP A 135 7.33 12.25 -3.06
CA ASP A 135 6.39 12.24 -1.93
C ASP A 135 6.40 13.55 -1.14
N HIS A 136 7.55 14.21 -1.07
CA HIS A 136 7.65 15.53 -0.41
C HIS A 136 7.00 16.67 -1.20
N MET A 137 7.00 16.59 -2.54
CA MET A 137 6.30 17.59 -3.37
C MET A 137 4.78 17.41 -3.30
N ASN A 138 4.31 16.16 -3.30
CA ASN A 138 2.87 15.88 -3.26
C ASN A 138 2.25 16.22 -1.89
N ASP A 139 2.94 15.97 -0.79
CA ASP A 139 2.49 16.37 0.56
C ASP A 139 2.48 17.91 0.71
N SER A 140 3.48 18.60 0.17
CA SER A 140 3.51 20.06 0.18
C SER A 140 2.41 20.68 -0.67
N GLU A 141 2.12 20.11 -1.84
CA GLU A 141 1.02 20.56 -2.70
C GLU A 141 -0.35 20.26 -2.09
N ARG A 142 -0.52 19.08 -1.48
CA ARG A 142 -1.74 18.72 -0.76
C ARG A 142 -1.99 19.67 0.41
N LEU A 143 -0.99 19.88 1.25
CA LEU A 143 -1.07 20.80 2.39
C LEU A 143 -1.34 22.24 1.96
N ARG A 144 -0.74 22.70 0.85
CA ARG A 144 -1.04 24.02 0.28
C ARG A 144 -2.47 24.10 -0.23
N GLY A 145 -2.99 23.06 -0.86
CA GLY A 145 -4.36 22.98 -1.33
C GLY A 145 -5.37 22.97 -0.17
N GLU A 146 -5.12 22.20 0.89
CA GLU A 146 -5.92 22.17 2.10
C GLU A 146 -5.88 23.52 2.82
N LEU A 147 -4.69 24.11 2.94
CA LEU A 147 -4.52 25.43 3.54
C LEU A 147 -5.26 26.52 2.74
N ALA A 148 -5.17 26.51 1.42
CA ALA A 148 -5.88 27.44 0.54
C ALA A 148 -7.40 27.30 0.68
N ALA A 149 -7.93 26.07 0.78
CA ALA A 149 -9.35 25.81 1.00
C ALA A 149 -9.84 26.34 2.36
N VAL A 150 -9.07 26.12 3.43
CA VAL A 150 -9.37 26.63 4.77
C VAL A 150 -9.30 28.16 4.79
N LEU A 151 -8.28 28.76 4.17
CA LEU A 151 -8.11 30.21 4.10
C LEU A 151 -9.21 30.90 3.29
N SER A 152 -9.76 30.26 2.26
CA SER A 152 -10.84 30.82 1.45
C SER A 152 -12.18 30.88 2.20
N THR A 153 -12.36 30.04 3.21
CA THR A 153 -13.59 29.98 4.03
C THR A 153 -13.45 30.65 5.40
N ALA A 154 -12.23 31.04 5.79
CA ALA A 154 -11.94 31.63 7.09
C ALA A 154 -12.28 33.12 7.12
N ASP A 155 -12.81 33.57 8.27
CA ASP A 155 -13.01 34.98 8.53
C ASP A 155 -11.69 35.74 8.75
N THR A 156 -11.73 37.07 8.63
CA THR A 156 -10.55 37.94 8.75
C THR A 156 -9.81 37.78 10.10
N GLY A 157 -10.53 37.52 11.18
CA GLY A 157 -9.94 37.35 12.51
C GLY A 157 -9.16 36.03 12.63
N THR A 158 -9.64 34.98 12.02
CA THR A 158 -8.96 33.67 11.94
C THR A 158 -7.70 33.76 11.08
N LEU A 159 -7.78 34.45 9.93
CA LEU A 159 -6.64 34.70 9.05
C LEU A 159 -5.53 35.49 9.74
N GLN A 160 -5.89 36.54 10.51
CA GLN A 160 -4.92 37.34 11.24
C GLN A 160 -4.18 36.53 12.32
N ARG A 161 -4.91 35.69 13.08
CA ARG A 161 -4.32 34.80 14.09
C ARG A 161 -3.37 33.76 13.51
N ALA A 162 -3.72 33.20 12.36
CA ALA A 162 -2.85 32.24 11.65
C ALA A 162 -1.57 32.92 11.15
N LEU A 163 -1.68 34.13 10.59
CA LEU A 163 -0.55 34.92 10.13
C LEU A 163 0.41 35.30 11.27
N ASP A 164 -0.13 35.72 12.42
CA ASP A 164 0.65 36.08 13.59
C ASP A 164 1.37 34.86 14.21
N ALA A 165 0.75 33.69 14.16
CA ALA A 165 1.38 32.43 14.59
C ALA A 165 2.57 32.04 13.72
N LEU A 166 2.49 32.27 12.41
CA LEU A 166 3.58 31.97 11.44
C LEU A 166 4.75 32.95 11.52
N LYS A 167 4.50 34.19 11.98
CA LYS A 167 5.55 35.23 12.10
C LYS A 167 6.36 35.14 13.41
N LYS A 168 5.93 34.30 14.37
CA LYS A 168 6.59 34.13 15.67
C LYS A 168 7.71 33.08 15.72
N LYS A 169 8.16 32.56 14.55
CA LYS A 169 9.31 31.66 14.47
C LYS A 169 10.53 32.36 13.93
#